data_4e3411d839012493dc96fa24414524e9
#
_entry.id   4e3411d839012493dc96fa24414524e9
#
_cell.length_a   1.000
_cell.length_b   1.000
_cell.length_c   1.000
_cell.angle_alpha   90.00
_cell.angle_beta   90.00
_cell.angle_gamma   90.00
#
_symmetry.space_group_name_H-M   'P 1'
#
loop_
_entity.id
_entity.type
_entity.pdbx_description
1 polymer ?
#
loop_
_entity_poly.entity_id
_entity_poly.type
_entity_poly.pdbx_seq_one_letter_code
_entity_poly.pdbx_strand_id
1 'polypeptide(L)'
;EDQKQLYLDALAKPYGMILVTGPTGSGKTVSLYTGLNILNTEERNISTAEDPVEIRVPGINQVQMNVKKGMTFAAALRSFLRQDPDVIMVGEIRDLETAEIAVKAAQTGHLVLSTLHTNDAPQTVSHRALQHHLLGHHHHCPAPGAPAA
;
A
#
# COMPACT_ATOMS: atom_id res chain seq x y z
N GLU A 1 -6.15 14.09 -15.50
CA GLU A 1 -4.71 14.32 -15.73
C GLU A 1 -3.99 14.64 -14.41
N ASP A 2 -4.60 15.44 -13.53
CA ASP A 2 -4.03 15.86 -12.24
C ASP A 2 -3.81 14.70 -11.27
N GLN A 3 -4.70 13.71 -11.19
CA GLN A 3 -4.57 12.56 -10.30
C GLN A 3 -3.38 11.67 -10.67
N LYS A 4 -3.13 11.48 -11.97
CA LYS A 4 -1.99 10.71 -12.44
C LYS A 4 -0.68 11.38 -12.02
N GLN A 5 -0.58 12.70 -12.20
CA GLN A 5 0.62 13.43 -11.83
C GLN A 5 0.88 13.39 -10.32
N LEU A 6 -0.16 13.58 -9.50
CA LEU A 6 -0.07 13.46 -8.06
C LEU A 6 0.40 12.07 -7.60
N TYR A 7 -0.08 11.02 -8.27
CA TYR A 7 0.36 9.66 -7.98
C TYR A 7 1.83 9.45 -8.33
N LEU A 8 2.28 9.93 -9.50
CA LEU A 8 3.68 9.86 -9.89
C LEU A 8 4.59 10.65 -8.95
N ASP A 9 4.17 11.84 -8.53
CA ASP A 9 4.89 12.67 -7.58
C ASP A 9 5.00 12.00 -6.20
N ALA A 10 3.95 11.29 -5.77
CA ALA A 10 3.96 10.52 -4.55
C ALA A 10 4.92 9.33 -4.63
N LEU A 11 4.96 8.61 -5.77
CA LEU A 11 5.89 7.51 -6.01
C LEU A 11 7.35 7.95 -6.04
N ALA A 12 7.62 9.19 -6.41
CA ALA A 12 8.97 9.76 -6.44
C ALA A 12 9.52 10.09 -5.03
N LYS A 13 8.69 10.05 -4.00
CA LYS A 13 9.11 10.32 -2.63
C LYS A 13 9.96 9.18 -2.06
N PRO A 14 10.99 9.49 -1.25
CA PRO A 14 11.86 8.46 -0.67
C PRO A 14 11.18 7.66 0.45
N TYR A 15 10.18 8.21 1.11
CA TYR A 15 9.42 7.58 2.19
C TYR A 15 8.01 8.17 2.29
N GLY A 16 7.14 7.50 2.99
CA GLY A 16 5.76 7.90 3.19
C GLY A 16 4.78 6.76 2.91
N MET A 17 3.50 7.05 2.95
CA MET A 17 2.44 6.08 2.70
C MET A 17 1.54 6.53 1.56
N ILE A 18 1.30 5.63 0.62
CA ILE A 18 0.35 5.82 -0.48
C ILE A 18 -0.78 4.82 -0.28
N LEU A 19 -2.00 5.33 -0.11
CA LEU A 19 -3.20 4.51 0.04
C LEU A 19 -4.10 4.67 -1.18
N VAL A 20 -4.37 3.56 -1.85
CA VAL A 20 -5.34 3.50 -2.94
C VAL A 20 -6.67 3.03 -2.37
N THR A 21 -7.67 3.90 -2.40
CA THR A 21 -9.00 3.63 -1.86
C THR A 21 -10.02 3.48 -2.98
N GLY A 22 -11.08 2.73 -2.75
CA GLY A 22 -12.15 2.54 -3.72
C GLY A 22 -12.88 1.22 -3.52
N PRO A 23 -14.05 1.06 -4.16
CA PRO A 23 -14.82 -0.18 -4.10
C PRO A 23 -14.10 -1.33 -4.80
N THR A 24 -14.56 -2.54 -4.55
CA THR A 24 -14.09 -3.75 -5.27
C THR A 24 -14.26 -3.55 -6.78
N GLY A 25 -13.25 -3.92 -7.57
CA GLY A 25 -13.27 -3.77 -9.03
C GLY A 25 -12.94 -2.36 -9.55
N SER A 26 -12.56 -1.41 -8.68
CA SER A 26 -12.18 -0.05 -9.11
C SER A 26 -10.76 0.09 -9.66
N GLY A 27 -10.01 -1.02 -9.78
CA GLY A 27 -8.65 -1.00 -10.31
C GLY A 27 -7.55 -0.69 -9.29
N LYS A 28 -7.82 -0.84 -7.98
CA LYS A 28 -6.82 -0.62 -6.93
C LYS A 28 -5.56 -1.46 -7.14
N THR A 29 -5.72 -2.75 -7.39
CA THR A 29 -4.61 -3.68 -7.64
C THR A 29 -3.80 -3.26 -8.85
N VAL A 30 -4.45 -2.87 -9.95
CA VAL A 30 -3.77 -2.39 -11.17
C VAL A 30 -2.95 -1.15 -10.87
N SER A 31 -3.48 -0.21 -10.08
CA SER A 31 -2.75 1.00 -9.68
C SER A 31 -1.51 0.66 -8.85
N LEU A 32 -1.61 -0.28 -7.91
CA LEU A 32 -0.47 -0.73 -7.11
C LEU A 32 0.61 -1.37 -7.97
N TYR A 33 0.25 -2.30 -8.86
CA TYR A 33 1.22 -2.95 -9.76
C TYR A 33 1.85 -1.98 -10.74
N THR A 34 1.10 -0.99 -11.22
CA THR A 34 1.67 0.11 -12.03
C THR A 34 2.72 0.89 -11.24
N GLY A 35 2.42 1.24 -10.00
CA GLY A 35 3.38 1.89 -9.11
C GLY A 35 4.62 1.04 -8.86
N LEU A 36 4.45 -0.26 -8.58
CA LEU A 36 5.56 -1.18 -8.38
C LEU A 36 6.45 -1.29 -9.62
N ASN A 37 5.87 -1.36 -10.81
CA ASN A 37 6.64 -1.42 -12.06
C ASN A 37 7.45 -0.13 -12.30
N ILE A 38 6.91 1.03 -11.95
CA ILE A 38 7.64 2.31 -12.04
C ILE A 38 8.81 2.35 -11.05
N LEU A 39 8.59 1.81 -9.83
CA LEU A 39 9.59 1.81 -8.76
C LEU A 39 10.64 0.70 -8.90
N ASN A 40 10.36 -0.35 -9.70
CA ASN A 40 11.19 -1.53 -9.82
C ASN A 40 12.45 -1.27 -10.65
N THR A 41 13.49 -0.81 -9.98
CA THR A 41 14.83 -0.62 -10.53
C THR A 41 15.81 -1.55 -9.81
N GLU A 42 16.95 -1.84 -10.43
CA GLU A 42 17.97 -2.73 -9.85
C GLU A 42 18.52 -2.21 -8.50
N GLU A 43 18.39 -0.90 -8.24
CA GLU A 43 18.90 -0.24 -7.03
C GLU A 43 17.90 -0.28 -5.86
N ARG A 44 16.66 -0.72 -6.09
CA ARG A 44 15.60 -0.70 -5.07
C ARG A 44 15.25 -2.09 -4.57
N ASN A 45 15.26 -2.25 -3.26
CA ASN A 45 14.75 -3.43 -2.58
C ASN A 45 13.25 -3.28 -2.34
N ILE A 46 12.45 -4.02 -3.09
CA ILE A 46 10.98 -4.00 -3.02
C ILE A 46 10.47 -5.32 -2.47
N SER A 47 9.65 -5.26 -1.44
CA SER A 47 8.99 -6.42 -0.85
C SER A 47 7.47 -6.23 -0.81
N THR A 48 6.73 -7.26 -1.17
CA THR A 48 5.26 -7.22 -1.17
C THR A 48 4.65 -8.36 -0.36
N ALA A 49 3.56 -8.05 0.34
CA ALA A 49 2.71 -9.01 1.03
C ALA A 49 1.33 -9.00 0.38
N GLU A 50 0.92 -10.13 -0.19
CA GLU A 50 -0.27 -10.21 -1.03
C GLU A 50 -1.13 -11.44 -0.70
N ASP A 51 -2.43 -11.32 -0.91
CA ASP A 51 -3.40 -12.41 -0.69
C ASP A 51 -4.49 -12.41 -1.78
N PRO A 52 -4.29 -13.16 -2.87
CA PRO A 52 -3.07 -13.84 -3.33
C PRO A 52 -2.11 -12.91 -4.11
N VAL A 53 -0.94 -13.43 -4.48
CA VAL A 53 -0.09 -12.82 -5.50
C VAL A 53 -0.76 -13.01 -6.85
N GLU A 54 -1.25 -11.94 -7.46
CA GLU A 54 -1.99 -12.01 -8.73
C GLU A 54 -1.06 -12.05 -9.95
N ILE A 55 0.00 -11.24 -9.92
CA ILE A 55 0.95 -11.12 -11.03
C ILE A 55 2.37 -11.26 -10.49
N ARG A 56 3.15 -12.16 -11.06
CA ARG A 56 4.58 -12.28 -10.75
C ARG A 56 5.36 -11.18 -11.46
N VAL A 57 6.12 -10.42 -10.69
CA VAL A 57 6.96 -9.34 -11.19
C VAL A 57 8.42 -9.67 -10.90
N PRO A 58 9.28 -9.84 -11.93
CA PRO A 58 10.70 -10.06 -11.73
C PRO A 58 11.36 -8.90 -10.97
N GLY A 59 12.31 -9.23 -10.10
CA GLY A 59 13.04 -8.21 -9.32
C GLY A 59 12.35 -7.76 -8.02
N ILE A 60 11.17 -8.27 -7.73
CA ILE A 60 10.39 -7.96 -6.51
C ILE A 60 10.27 -9.20 -5.63
N ASN A 61 10.46 -9.04 -4.33
CA ASN A 61 10.26 -10.08 -3.32
C ASN A 61 8.77 -10.18 -2.97
N GLN A 62 8.03 -11.02 -3.67
CA GLN A 62 6.58 -11.18 -3.47
C GLN A 62 6.27 -12.34 -2.54
N VAL A 63 5.62 -12.04 -1.41
CA VAL A 63 5.23 -13.02 -0.39
C VAL A 63 3.71 -13.17 -0.39
N GLN A 64 3.25 -14.40 -0.58
CA GLN A 64 1.83 -14.73 -0.46
C GLN A 64 1.46 -15.04 0.97
N MET A 65 0.36 -14.45 1.43
CA MET A 65 -0.15 -14.70 2.77
C MET A 65 -0.65 -16.13 2.94
N ASN A 66 -0.39 -16.68 4.12
CA ASN A 66 -0.87 -17.99 4.52
C ASN A 66 -1.12 -17.99 6.03
N VAL A 67 -2.31 -17.58 6.42
CA VAL A 67 -2.70 -17.42 7.83
C VAL A 67 -2.60 -18.74 8.60
N LYS A 68 -2.92 -19.88 7.95
CA LYS A 68 -2.81 -21.21 8.57
C LYS A 68 -1.37 -21.56 8.97
N LYS A 69 -0.38 -21.03 8.26
CA LYS A 69 1.05 -21.20 8.54
C LYS A 69 1.67 -20.04 9.31
N GLY A 70 0.84 -19.12 9.85
CA GLY A 70 1.30 -17.96 10.60
C GLY A 70 1.84 -16.81 9.74
N MET A 71 1.73 -16.87 8.41
CA MET A 71 2.12 -15.79 7.52
C MET A 71 0.96 -14.81 7.37
N THR A 72 0.88 -13.87 8.31
CA THR A 72 -0.06 -12.74 8.30
C THR A 72 0.59 -11.50 7.69
N PHE A 73 -0.21 -10.50 7.33
CA PHE A 73 0.33 -9.21 6.85
C PHE A 73 1.25 -8.55 7.88
N ALA A 74 0.87 -8.58 9.16
CA ALA A 74 1.71 -8.04 10.25
C ALA A 74 3.04 -8.79 10.38
N ALA A 75 3.03 -10.12 10.33
CA ALA A 75 4.24 -10.94 10.38
C ALA A 75 5.16 -10.69 9.17
N ALA A 76 4.59 -10.58 7.98
CA ALA A 76 5.33 -10.27 6.76
C ALA A 76 6.00 -8.89 6.84
N LEU A 77 5.26 -7.86 7.28
CA LEU A 77 5.79 -6.51 7.45
C LEU A 77 6.97 -6.46 8.43
N ARG A 78 6.85 -7.13 9.59
CA ARG A 78 7.94 -7.21 10.56
C ARG A 78 9.18 -7.88 9.97
N SER A 79 8.99 -8.90 9.15
CA SER A 79 10.09 -9.58 8.45
C SER A 79 10.75 -8.66 7.43
N PHE A 80 9.96 -7.91 6.64
CA PHE A 80 10.48 -6.98 5.64
C PHE A 80 11.33 -5.89 6.26
N LEU A 81 10.90 -5.32 7.38
CA LEU A 81 11.63 -4.26 8.08
C LEU A 81 13.04 -4.68 8.55
N ARG A 82 13.29 -5.98 8.70
CA ARG A 82 14.62 -6.52 9.00
C ARG A 82 15.51 -6.73 7.78
N GLN A 83 14.95 -6.58 6.58
CA GLN A 83 15.65 -6.82 5.31
C GLN A 83 16.04 -5.52 4.60
N ASP A 84 15.89 -4.38 5.27
CA ASP A 84 16.19 -3.04 4.76
C ASP A 84 15.51 -2.75 3.40
N PRO A 85 14.18 -2.81 3.31
CA PRO A 85 13.46 -2.53 2.07
C PRO A 85 13.39 -1.02 1.81
N ASP A 86 13.42 -0.63 0.55
CA ASP A 86 13.15 0.74 0.13
C ASP A 86 11.65 0.96 -0.04
N VAL A 87 10.97 -0.04 -0.60
CA VAL A 87 9.54 -0.02 -0.89
C VAL A 87 8.87 -1.26 -0.33
N ILE A 88 7.76 -1.05 0.36
CA ILE A 88 6.90 -2.11 0.89
C ILE A 88 5.50 -1.96 0.31
N MET A 89 4.95 -3.02 -0.28
CA MET A 89 3.54 -3.04 -0.65
C MET A 89 2.80 -4.06 0.20
N VAL A 90 1.71 -3.62 0.82
CA VAL A 90 0.75 -4.47 1.52
C VAL A 90 -0.53 -4.48 0.71
N GLY A 91 -0.93 -5.64 0.22
CA GLY A 91 -2.09 -5.78 -0.66
C GLY A 91 -3.35 -5.12 -0.10
N GLU A 92 -3.58 -5.29 1.20
CA GLU A 92 -4.65 -4.61 1.94
C GLU A 92 -4.32 -4.52 3.44
N ILE A 93 -4.84 -3.50 4.10
CA ILE A 93 -4.80 -3.35 5.55
C ILE A 93 -6.18 -3.72 6.11
N ARG A 94 -6.24 -4.79 6.90
CA ARG A 94 -7.48 -5.34 7.48
C ARG A 94 -7.60 -5.13 8.97
N ASP A 95 -6.49 -4.87 9.66
CA ASP A 95 -6.45 -4.80 11.12
C ASP A 95 -5.54 -3.66 11.60
N LEU A 96 -5.72 -3.29 12.86
CA LEU A 96 -4.98 -2.19 13.48
C LEU A 96 -3.49 -2.50 13.60
N GLU A 97 -3.12 -3.74 13.92
CA GLU A 97 -1.72 -4.15 14.07
C GLU A 97 -0.94 -3.93 12.77
N THR A 98 -1.50 -4.37 11.64
CA THR A 98 -0.92 -4.14 10.31
C THR A 98 -0.83 -2.66 9.99
N ALA A 99 -1.88 -1.88 10.28
CA ALA A 99 -1.91 -0.45 10.07
C ALA A 99 -0.82 0.28 10.86
N GLU A 100 -0.64 -0.03 12.13
CA GLU A 100 0.38 0.59 12.99
C GLU A 100 1.80 0.30 12.50
N ILE A 101 2.08 -0.94 12.10
CA ILE A 101 3.40 -1.32 11.55
C ILE A 101 3.65 -0.58 10.23
N ALA A 102 2.66 -0.51 9.35
CA ALA A 102 2.77 0.15 8.06
C ALA A 102 3.02 1.67 8.20
N VAL A 103 2.29 2.33 9.09
CA VAL A 103 2.49 3.76 9.39
C VAL A 103 3.87 4.02 9.96
N LYS A 104 4.31 3.20 10.91
CA LYS A 104 5.64 3.32 11.51
C LYS A 104 6.75 3.11 10.47
N ALA A 105 6.59 2.16 9.56
CA ALA A 105 7.51 1.94 8.45
C ALA A 105 7.59 3.17 7.54
N ALA A 106 6.45 3.75 7.19
CA ALA A 106 6.37 4.97 6.38
C ALA A 106 7.05 6.18 7.04
N GLN A 107 7.02 6.27 8.36
CA GLN A 107 7.68 7.32 9.13
C GLN A 107 9.20 7.11 9.26
N THR A 108 9.68 5.89 9.14
CA THR A 108 11.07 5.50 9.39
C THR A 108 11.86 5.24 8.12
N GLY A 109 11.50 5.87 7.01
CA GLY A 109 12.32 5.90 5.80
C GLY A 109 11.93 4.90 4.71
N HIS A 110 10.73 4.29 4.77
CA HIS A 110 10.23 3.37 3.76
C HIS A 110 9.05 3.96 2.99
N LEU A 111 8.97 3.69 1.69
CA LEU A 111 7.79 4.01 0.90
C LEU A 111 6.82 2.82 0.99
N VAL A 112 5.65 3.06 1.58
CA VAL A 112 4.62 2.03 1.80
C VAL A 112 3.43 2.27 0.89
N LEU A 113 3.07 1.25 0.11
CA LEU A 113 1.88 1.24 -0.75
C LEU A 113 0.86 0.25 -0.19
N SER A 114 -0.41 0.63 -0.12
CA SER A 114 -1.48 -0.28 0.29
C SER A 114 -2.84 0.11 -0.25
N THR A 115 -3.82 -0.75 -0.01
CA THR A 115 -5.23 -0.46 -0.29
C THR A 115 -6.06 -0.46 0.97
N LEU A 116 -7.14 0.31 0.94
CA LEU A 116 -8.22 0.26 1.90
C LEU A 116 -9.55 0.06 1.16
N HIS A 117 -10.40 -0.80 1.70
CA HIS A 117 -11.79 -0.85 1.27
C HIS A 117 -12.56 0.32 1.88
N THR A 118 -13.40 1.00 1.09
CA THR A 118 -14.14 2.20 1.52
C THR A 118 -15.05 1.94 2.72
N ASN A 119 -15.52 0.70 2.90
CA ASN A 119 -16.35 0.32 4.03
C ASN A 119 -15.55 0.15 5.33
N ASP A 120 -14.25 -0.10 5.24
CA ASP A 120 -13.35 -0.32 6.38
C ASP A 120 -12.56 0.93 6.75
N ALA A 121 -12.44 1.88 5.81
CA ALA A 121 -11.66 3.10 5.98
C ALA A 121 -12.06 3.95 7.19
N PRO A 122 -13.37 4.17 7.50
CA PRO A 122 -13.76 4.94 8.67
C PRO A 122 -13.32 4.31 9.99
N GLN A 123 -13.33 2.99 10.10
CA GLN A 123 -12.94 2.30 11.32
C GLN A 123 -11.42 2.22 11.50
N THR A 124 -10.68 2.04 10.43
CA THR A 124 -9.21 1.98 10.45
C THR A 124 -8.58 3.38 10.58
N VAL A 125 -9.19 4.39 9.96
CA VAL A 125 -8.71 5.79 9.97
C VAL A 125 -9.13 6.55 11.22
N SER A 126 -10.20 6.15 11.91
CA SER A 126 -10.65 6.81 13.14
C SER A 126 -9.72 6.57 14.34
N HIS A 127 -8.76 5.67 14.25
CA HIS A 127 -7.75 5.52 15.29
C HIS A 127 -6.71 6.65 15.26
N ARG A 128 -6.47 7.26 16.42
CA ARG A 128 -5.61 8.44 16.63
C ARG A 128 -4.23 8.40 15.95
N ALA A 129 -3.67 7.21 15.73
CA ALA A 129 -2.36 7.07 15.09
C ALA A 129 -2.37 7.46 13.60
N LEU A 130 -3.48 7.23 12.91
CA LEU A 130 -3.63 7.57 11.49
C LEU A 130 -4.04 9.03 11.28
N GLN A 131 -4.77 9.63 12.22
CA GLN A 131 -5.24 11.01 12.09
C GLN A 131 -4.13 12.07 12.14
N HIS A 132 -3.02 11.78 12.81
CA HIS A 132 -1.91 12.76 12.97
C HIS A 132 -0.85 12.70 11.88
N HIS A 133 -0.83 11.66 11.00
CA HIS A 133 0.30 11.41 10.10
C HIS A 133 -0.10 11.17 8.64
N LEU A 134 -1.40 11.19 8.30
CA LEU A 134 -1.88 11.13 6.92
C LEU A 134 -1.87 12.53 6.27
N LEU A 135 -0.71 13.15 6.17
CA LEU A 135 -0.48 14.23 5.21
C LEU A 135 -0.04 13.63 3.85
N GLY A 136 -0.56 12.44 3.53
CA GLY A 136 -0.39 11.81 2.24
C GLY A 136 -1.71 11.87 1.46
N HIS A 137 -1.64 12.27 0.26
CA HIS A 137 -2.76 12.49 -0.66
C HIS A 137 -3.74 11.30 -0.71
N HIS A 138 -4.98 11.53 -0.29
CA HIS A 138 -6.08 10.59 -0.50
C HIS A 138 -6.49 10.62 -1.97
N HIS A 139 -6.20 9.57 -2.71
CA HIS A 139 -6.77 9.39 -4.03
C HIS A 139 -8.08 8.60 -3.87
N HIS A 140 -9.18 9.31 -3.95
CA HIS A 140 -10.50 8.70 -4.10
C HIS A 140 -10.73 8.40 -5.58
N CYS A 141 -10.80 7.12 -5.93
CA CYS A 141 -11.22 6.70 -7.27
C CYS A 141 -12.76 6.67 -7.28
N PRO A 142 -13.45 7.56 -8.00
CA PRO A 142 -14.91 7.52 -8.07
C PRO A 142 -15.37 6.24 -8.78
N ALA A 143 -16.48 5.69 -8.31
CA ALA A 143 -17.10 4.56 -8.97
C ALA A 143 -17.47 4.92 -10.42
N PRO A 144 -17.31 4.04 -11.41
CA PRO A 144 -17.71 4.32 -12.77
C PRO A 144 -19.22 4.58 -12.81
N GLY A 145 -19.61 5.78 -13.23
CA GLY A 145 -21.02 6.18 -13.37
C GLY A 145 -21.53 7.24 -12.39
N ALA A 146 -20.73 7.78 -11.48
CA ALA A 146 -21.14 8.90 -10.65
C ALA A 146 -21.10 10.21 -11.48
N PRO A 147 -22.17 11.04 -11.49
CA PRO A 147 -22.14 12.32 -12.17
C PRO A 147 -21.15 13.26 -11.50
N ALA A 148 -20.39 13.97 -12.32
CA ALA A 148 -19.50 15.02 -11.84
C ALA A 148 -20.31 16.12 -11.14
N ALA A 149 -19.95 16.39 -9.89
CA ALA A 149 -20.43 17.54 -9.14
C ALA A 149 -19.57 18.75 -9.44
#